data_6c3335bd8371f9e8bb757185536cc04e
#
_entry.id   6c3335bd8371f9e8bb757185536cc04e
#
_cell.length_a   1.000
_cell.length_b   1.000
_cell.length_c   1.000
_cell.angle_alpha   90.00
_cell.angle_beta   90.00
_cell.angle_gamma   90.00
#
_symmetry.space_group_name_H-M   'P 1'
#
loop_
_entity.id
_entity.type
_entity.pdbx_description
1 polymer ?
#
loop_
_entity_poly.entity_id
_entity_poly.type
_entity_poly.pdbx_seq_one_letter_code
_entity_poly.pdbx_strand_id
1 'polypeptide(L)' 'MTDFLLQHQHDSGECETAFAAWRSFDSPLRGRPAPSTCLAGDHRIWWWVEAPDEAGALALLPDFVASRTEATSVRYVEVP' A
#
# COMPACT_ATOMS: atom_id res chain seq x y z
N MET A 1 -2.11 -18.69 0.79
CA MET A 1 -2.05 -17.22 0.68
C MET A 1 -1.07 -16.84 -0.42
N THR A 2 -1.33 -15.75 -1.08
CA THR A 2 -0.50 -15.23 -2.17
C THR A 2 0.18 -13.95 -1.71
N ASP A 3 1.43 -13.75 -2.12
CA ASP A 3 2.14 -12.51 -1.85
C ASP A 3 1.74 -11.46 -2.88
N PHE A 4 1.49 -10.25 -2.39
CA PHE A 4 1.19 -9.09 -3.24
C PHE A 4 2.12 -7.95 -2.90
N LEU A 5 2.59 -7.28 -3.95
CA LEU A 5 3.24 -5.98 -3.81
C LEU A 5 2.17 -4.93 -4.09
N LEU A 6 1.92 -4.07 -3.11
CA LEU A 6 0.98 -2.96 -3.25
C LEU A 6 1.77 -1.71 -3.56
N GLN A 7 1.38 -1.01 -4.62
CA GLN A 7 1.96 0.29 -4.96
C GLN A 7 0.86 1.33 -4.94
N HIS A 8 0.97 2.25 -4.00
CA HIS A 8 0.07 3.39 -3.84
C HIS A 8 0.73 4.63 -4.40
N GLN A 9 -0.05 5.46 -5.10
CA GLN A 9 0.39 6.77 -5.55
C GLN A 9 -0.75 7.76 -5.40
N HIS A 10 -0.45 8.93 -4.84
CA HIS A 10 -1.40 10.03 -4.73
C HIS A 10 -0.72 11.33 -5.15
N ASP A 11 -1.53 12.36 -5.43
CA ASP A 11 -1.03 13.68 -5.78
C ASP A 11 -0.54 14.42 -4.53
N SER A 12 0.35 15.40 -4.72
CA SER A 12 0.91 16.16 -3.61
C SER A 12 -0.13 16.85 -2.73
N GLY A 13 -1.27 17.23 -3.30
CA GLY A 13 -2.38 17.82 -2.55
C GLY A 13 -3.21 16.82 -1.77
N GLU A 14 -2.94 15.52 -1.88
CA GLU A 14 -3.73 14.46 -1.24
C GLU A 14 -3.04 13.83 -0.03
N CYS A 15 -1.83 14.25 0.31
CA CYS A 15 -1.08 13.65 1.42
C CYS A 15 -1.88 13.67 2.73
N GLU A 16 -2.47 14.80 3.05
CA GLU A 16 -3.24 14.94 4.30
C GLU A 16 -4.47 14.04 4.31
N THR A 17 -5.15 13.95 3.16
CA THR A 17 -6.32 13.08 3.02
C THR A 17 -5.92 11.61 3.18
N ALA A 18 -4.81 11.20 2.59
CA ALA A 18 -4.31 9.84 2.71
C ALA A 18 -3.99 9.48 4.16
N PHE A 19 -3.26 10.34 4.87
CA PHE A 19 -2.92 10.08 6.27
C PHE A 19 -4.16 10.12 7.17
N ALA A 20 -5.11 11.01 6.89
CA ALA A 20 -6.35 11.06 7.65
C ALA A 20 -7.17 9.78 7.48
N ALA A 21 -7.16 9.18 6.28
CA ALA A 21 -7.86 7.92 6.03
C ALA A 21 -7.30 6.78 6.91
N TRP A 22 -6.00 6.76 7.16
CA TRP A 22 -5.38 5.75 8.01
C TRP A 22 -5.76 5.88 9.49
N ARG A 23 -5.98 7.08 9.99
CA ARG A 23 -6.17 7.34 11.43
C ARG A 23 -7.33 6.59 12.05
N SER A 24 -8.39 6.36 11.31
CA SER A 24 -9.57 5.66 11.79
C SER A 24 -9.72 4.26 11.23
N PHE A 25 -8.72 3.79 10.52
CA PHE A 25 -8.75 2.49 9.86
C PHE A 25 -7.92 1.46 10.62
N ASP A 26 -8.52 0.35 10.98
CA ASP A 26 -7.85 -0.74 11.67
C ASP A 26 -7.19 -1.66 10.64
N SER A 27 -5.86 -1.70 10.65
CA SER A 27 -5.09 -2.53 9.72
C SER A 27 -3.78 -2.97 10.37
N PRO A 28 -3.32 -4.21 10.11
CA PRO A 28 -2.00 -4.65 10.58
C PRO A 28 -0.83 -3.89 9.95
N LEU A 29 -1.08 -3.11 8.88
CA LEU A 29 -0.04 -2.31 8.24
C LEU A 29 0.29 -1.03 9.00
N ARG A 30 -0.60 -0.59 9.89
CA ARG A 30 -0.38 0.61 10.68
C ARG A 30 0.79 0.42 11.65
N GLY A 31 1.60 1.47 11.78
CA GLY A 31 2.73 1.45 12.68
C GLY A 31 3.94 0.69 12.15
N ARG A 32 3.87 0.16 10.96
CA ARG A 32 4.99 -0.50 10.29
C ARG A 32 5.68 0.44 9.31
N PRO A 33 7.00 0.39 9.20
CA PRO A 33 7.69 1.15 8.16
C PRO A 33 7.32 0.61 6.77
N ALA A 34 7.18 1.52 5.82
CA ALA A 34 6.91 1.18 4.42
C ALA A 34 7.83 2.02 3.53
N PRO A 35 8.41 1.44 2.47
CA PRO A 35 9.16 2.23 1.51
C PRO A 35 8.28 3.32 0.91
N SER A 36 8.82 4.52 0.80
CA SER A 36 8.05 5.66 0.33
C SER A 36 8.97 6.67 -0.35
N THR A 37 8.41 7.37 -1.35
CA THR A 37 9.10 8.47 -2.02
C THR A 37 8.52 9.83 -1.63
N CYS A 38 7.65 9.89 -0.62
CA CYS A 38 7.00 11.14 -0.21
C CYS A 38 8.00 12.24 0.12
N LEU A 39 9.11 11.91 0.77
CA LEU A 39 10.14 12.88 1.13
C LEU A 39 10.96 13.34 -0.08
N ALA A 40 10.91 12.61 -1.18
CA ALA A 40 11.61 12.95 -2.42
C ALA A 40 10.71 13.70 -3.41
N GLY A 41 9.47 14.02 -3.01
CA GLY A 41 8.52 14.76 -3.84
C GLY A 41 7.67 13.90 -4.77
N ASP A 42 7.87 12.59 -4.75
CA ASP A 42 7.10 11.64 -5.55
C ASP A 42 6.27 10.79 -4.57
N HIS A 43 4.97 10.97 -4.54
CA HIS A 43 4.10 10.48 -3.49
C HIS A 43 3.68 9.02 -3.70
N ARG A 44 4.65 8.12 -3.64
CA ARG A 44 4.42 6.67 -3.73
C ARG A 44 4.78 5.98 -2.43
N ILE A 45 4.04 4.91 -2.12
CA ILE A 45 4.28 4.06 -0.95
C ILE A 45 4.08 2.62 -1.40
N TRP A 46 4.92 1.71 -0.90
CA TRP A 46 4.84 0.29 -1.21
C TRP A 46 4.66 -0.54 0.04
N TRP A 47 3.87 -1.61 -0.08
CA TRP A 47 3.73 -2.62 0.97
C TRP A 47 3.86 -4.00 0.35
N TRP A 48 4.46 -4.91 1.08
CA TRP A 48 4.46 -6.33 0.76
C TRP A 48 3.48 -7.01 1.70
N VAL A 49 2.47 -7.69 1.17
CA VAL A 49 1.41 -8.30 1.99
C VAL A 49 1.10 -9.70 1.50
N GLU A 50 0.55 -10.53 2.41
CA GLU A 50 -0.03 -11.81 2.06
C GLU A 50 -1.55 -11.70 2.15
N ALA A 51 -2.24 -12.23 1.14
CA ALA A 51 -3.70 -12.21 1.10
C ALA A 51 -4.21 -13.36 0.23
N PRO A 52 -5.48 -13.77 0.40
CA PRO A 52 -6.04 -14.84 -0.44
C PRO A 52 -6.17 -14.43 -1.90
N ASP A 53 -6.45 -13.17 -2.18
CA ASP A 53 -6.63 -12.63 -3.51
C ASP A 53 -6.35 -11.12 -3.53
N GLU A 54 -6.48 -10.52 -4.70
CA GLU A 54 -6.25 -9.07 -4.88
C GLU A 54 -7.19 -8.24 -4.02
N ALA A 55 -8.47 -8.59 -3.96
CA ALA A 55 -9.45 -7.87 -3.15
C ALA A 55 -9.07 -7.93 -1.66
N GLY A 56 -8.61 -9.09 -1.19
CA GLY A 56 -8.14 -9.25 0.17
C GLY A 56 -6.91 -8.41 0.48
N ALA A 57 -5.99 -8.28 -0.47
CA ALA A 57 -4.81 -7.43 -0.32
C ALA A 57 -5.20 -5.96 -0.21
N LEU A 58 -6.07 -5.48 -1.10
CA LEU A 58 -6.54 -4.09 -1.10
C LEU A 58 -7.40 -3.77 0.13
N ALA A 59 -8.08 -4.76 0.70
CA ALA A 59 -8.88 -4.59 1.91
C ALA A 59 -8.04 -4.25 3.15
N LEU A 60 -6.73 -4.42 3.10
CA LEU A 60 -5.82 -4.00 4.16
C LEU A 60 -5.59 -2.48 4.18
N LEU A 61 -6.09 -1.79 3.18
CA LEU A 61 -5.93 -0.34 3.03
C LEU A 61 -7.28 0.36 3.20
N PRO A 62 -7.28 1.60 3.75
CA PRO A 62 -8.50 2.42 3.75
C PRO A 62 -8.98 2.66 2.32
N ASP A 63 -10.29 2.85 2.13
CA ASP A 63 -10.88 2.98 0.80
C ASP A 63 -10.19 4.03 -0.07
N PHE A 64 -9.91 5.20 0.47
CA PHE A 64 -9.21 6.26 -0.27
C PHE A 64 -7.85 5.77 -0.78
N VAL A 65 -7.10 5.12 0.08
CA VAL A 65 -5.76 4.61 -0.25
C VAL A 65 -5.87 3.46 -1.25
N ALA A 66 -6.79 2.53 -1.02
CA ALA A 66 -7.00 1.37 -1.89
C ALA A 66 -7.38 1.78 -3.32
N SER A 67 -8.20 2.83 -3.46
CA SER A 67 -8.63 3.32 -4.78
C SER A 67 -7.47 3.87 -5.62
N ARG A 68 -6.34 4.16 -4.99
CA ARG A 68 -5.13 4.69 -5.63
C ARG A 68 -3.95 3.71 -5.55
N THR A 69 -4.26 2.43 -5.39
CA THR A 69 -3.25 1.40 -5.18
C THR A 69 -3.42 0.29 -6.20
N GLU A 70 -2.31 -0.13 -6.80
CA GLU A 70 -2.24 -1.32 -7.63
C GLU A 70 -1.74 -2.49 -6.79
N ALA A 71 -2.40 -3.64 -6.91
CA ALA A 71 -1.96 -4.88 -6.28
C ALA A 71 -1.41 -5.81 -7.36
N THR A 72 -0.16 -6.21 -7.19
CA THR A 72 0.51 -7.12 -8.13
C THR A 72 0.87 -8.40 -7.40
N SER A 73 0.38 -9.52 -7.91
CA SER A 73 0.77 -10.83 -7.40
C SER A 73 2.24 -11.08 -7.73
N VAL A 74 3.01 -11.46 -6.73
CA VAL A 74 4.46 -11.65 -6.89
C VAL A 74 4.90 -12.99 -6.31
N ARG A 75 6.02 -13.48 -6.80
CA ARG A 75 6.67 -14.67 -6.29
C ARG A 75 8.16 -14.38 -6.14
N TYR A 76 8.77 -15.08 -5.20
CA TYR A 76 10.21 -14.99 -5.05
C TYR A 76 10.89 -15.76 -6.17
N VAL A 77 11.91 -15.16 -6.75
CA VAL A 77 12.83 -15.83 -7.66
C VAL A 77 14.24 -15.65 -7.14
N GLU A 78 15.05 -16.68 -7.32
CA GLU A 78 16.47 -16.59 -6.98
C GLU A 78 17.20 -16.00 -8.16
N VAL A 79 17.80 -14.84 -7.95
CA VAL A 79 18.55 -14.14 -9.01
C VAL A 79 19.92 -14.79 -9.14
N PRO A 80 20.29 -15.29 -10.35
CA PRO A 80 21.58 -15.93 -10.55
C PRO A 80 22.77 -14.96 -10.47
#